data_e603c09c350fa588cf3b3edf2cf8fcff
#
_entry.id   e603c09c350fa588cf3b3edf2cf8fcff
#
_cell.length_a   1.000
_cell.length_b   1.000
_cell.length_c   1.000
_cell.angle_alpha   90.00
_cell.angle_beta   90.00
_cell.angle_gamma   90.00
#
_symmetry.space_group_name_H-M   'P 1'
#
loop_
_entity.id
_entity.type
_entity.pdbx_description
1 polymer ?
#
loop_
_entity_poly.entity_id
_entity_poly.type
_entity_poly.pdbx_seq_one_letter_code
_entity_poly.pdbx_strand_id
1 'polypeptide(L)'
;MLKNLYKHSILIISVFLLAISCDKGEPAVVHEHEVFTRVVLEVKKDGETNFKKYTFEFEGHDDHGDDDHADDDHGDDDHGDDDHGDEHMEIELDTDATYNVGIFFYNDSDPDNIEDVTLEVIEEADAHQVFYEMTEIPGFSIAAAPDDTKDSNGNPLFLKTSWTTTSETSGDVKAYLIHEPTSKTGSTRADFGGATDVEIEFEVHVE
;
A
#
# COMPACT_ATOMS: atom_id res chain seq x y z
N MET A 1 21.62 -51.99 52.35
CA MET A 1 21.33 -50.57 52.07
C MET A 1 21.45 -50.16 50.58
N LEU A 2 22.16 -50.88 49.75
CA LEU A 2 22.35 -50.50 48.30
C LEU A 2 21.16 -50.77 47.37
N LYS A 3 20.26 -51.71 47.70
CA LYS A 3 19.14 -52.11 46.83
C LYS A 3 17.99 -51.12 46.80
N ASN A 4 17.87 -50.23 47.76
CA ASN A 4 16.81 -49.24 47.82
C ASN A 4 17.17 -47.94 47.07
N LEU A 5 18.47 -47.66 46.94
CA LEU A 5 18.91 -46.47 46.18
C LEU A 5 18.64 -46.59 44.67
N TYR A 6 18.72 -47.82 44.13
CA TYR A 6 18.54 -48.08 42.70
C TYR A 6 17.06 -47.95 42.24
N LYS A 7 16.11 -48.26 43.13
CA LYS A 7 14.70 -48.17 42.82
C LYS A 7 14.20 -46.72 42.71
N HIS A 8 14.80 -45.80 43.44
CA HIS A 8 14.42 -44.39 43.42
C HIS A 8 15.07 -43.65 42.27
N SER A 9 16.28 -44.05 41.84
CA SER A 9 16.93 -43.48 40.64
C SER A 9 16.19 -43.81 39.35
N ILE A 10 15.60 -44.98 39.19
CA ILE A 10 14.84 -45.38 37.99
C ILE A 10 13.51 -44.64 37.92
N LEU A 11 12.88 -44.35 39.07
CA LEU A 11 11.61 -43.60 39.09
C LEU A 11 11.80 -42.13 38.75
N ILE A 12 12.93 -41.52 39.09
CA ILE A 12 13.23 -40.11 38.77
C ILE A 12 13.56 -39.93 37.29
N ILE A 13 14.21 -40.93 36.66
CA ILE A 13 14.52 -40.85 35.21
C ILE A 13 13.26 -41.04 34.37
N SER A 14 12.25 -41.79 34.84
CA SER A 14 10.99 -42.01 34.10
C SER A 14 10.05 -40.80 34.07
N VAL A 15 10.17 -39.86 35.02
CA VAL A 15 9.34 -38.68 35.11
C VAL A 15 9.90 -37.52 34.25
N PHE A 16 11.20 -37.56 33.87
CA PHE A 16 11.82 -36.50 33.12
C PHE A 16 11.67 -36.63 31.59
N LEU A 17 11.09 -37.74 31.09
CA LEU A 17 10.94 -38.01 29.65
C LEU A 17 9.56 -37.65 29.08
N LEU A 18 8.67 -37.00 29.85
CA LEU A 18 7.31 -36.64 29.41
C LEU A 18 7.10 -35.13 29.16
N ALA A 19 8.16 -34.33 29.17
CA ALA A 19 8.10 -32.91 28.84
C ALA A 19 8.73 -32.63 27.46
N ILE A 20 8.45 -33.45 26.44
CA ILE A 20 8.57 -33.00 25.06
C ILE A 20 7.22 -32.33 24.75
N SER A 21 7.11 -31.06 25.16
CA SER A 21 6.10 -30.15 24.67
C SER A 21 6.26 -30.09 23.17
N CYS A 22 5.26 -30.54 22.41
CA CYS A 22 5.12 -30.16 21.02
C CYS A 22 5.09 -28.65 21.01
N ASP A 23 6.13 -28.05 20.48
CA ASP A 23 6.11 -26.70 19.97
C ASP A 23 5.09 -26.74 18.83
N LYS A 24 3.86 -26.32 19.12
CA LYS A 24 2.89 -25.99 18.08
C LYS A 24 3.45 -24.70 17.49
N GLY A 25 4.17 -24.85 16.37
CA GLY A 25 4.48 -23.70 15.55
C GLY A 25 3.21 -22.84 15.45
N GLU A 26 3.34 -21.58 15.71
CA GLU A 26 2.27 -20.63 15.48
C GLU A 26 1.76 -20.87 14.06
N PRO A 27 0.44 -20.93 13.83
CA PRO A 27 -0.07 -21.04 12.48
C PRO A 27 0.54 -19.91 11.68
N ALA A 28 1.09 -20.24 10.49
CA ALA A 28 1.54 -19.21 9.57
C ALA A 28 0.37 -18.25 9.40
N VAL A 29 0.60 -16.97 9.66
CA VAL A 29 -0.36 -15.92 9.37
C VAL A 29 -0.54 -15.99 7.86
N VAL A 30 -1.68 -16.48 7.41
CA VAL A 30 -2.07 -16.41 6.00
C VAL A 30 -2.52 -14.95 5.84
N HIS A 31 -1.66 -14.11 5.28
CA HIS A 31 -2.08 -12.80 4.82
C HIS A 31 -3.07 -13.05 3.69
N GLU A 32 -4.34 -12.77 3.92
CA GLU A 32 -5.32 -12.69 2.83
C GLU A 32 -4.85 -11.54 1.94
N HIS A 33 -4.83 -11.74 0.63
CA HIS A 33 -4.49 -10.68 -0.30
C HIS A 33 -5.56 -9.59 -0.17
N GLU A 34 -5.13 -8.42 0.23
CA GLU A 34 -5.98 -7.23 0.28
C GLU A 34 -6.47 -6.91 -1.13
N VAL A 35 -7.75 -6.62 -1.26
CA VAL A 35 -8.34 -6.21 -2.53
C VAL A 35 -8.52 -4.70 -2.52
N PHE A 36 -7.89 -4.03 -3.45
CA PHE A 36 -7.98 -2.58 -3.63
C PHE A 36 -8.76 -2.28 -4.90
N THR A 37 -9.88 -1.60 -4.78
CA THR A 37 -10.70 -1.19 -5.92
C THR A 37 -10.72 0.31 -6.13
N ARG A 38 -10.36 1.07 -5.10
CA ARG A 38 -10.41 2.52 -5.16
C ARG A 38 -9.40 3.18 -4.22
N VAL A 39 -8.76 4.24 -4.72
CA VAL A 39 -7.91 5.14 -3.92
C VAL A 39 -8.52 6.54 -3.92
N VAL A 40 -8.46 7.21 -2.77
CA VAL A 40 -8.89 8.59 -2.62
C VAL A 40 -7.75 9.43 -2.05
N LEU A 41 -7.37 10.50 -2.75
CA LEU A 41 -6.55 11.57 -2.20
C LEU A 41 -7.47 12.67 -1.68
N GLU A 42 -7.34 13.02 -0.41
CA GLU A 42 -7.97 14.16 0.22
C GLU A 42 -6.96 15.29 0.37
N VAL A 43 -7.10 16.34 -0.42
CA VAL A 43 -6.18 17.49 -0.48
C VAL A 43 -6.85 18.70 0.18
N LYS A 44 -6.20 19.28 1.18
CA LYS A 44 -6.70 20.44 1.90
C LYS A 44 -5.62 21.49 2.07
N LYS A 45 -5.84 22.69 1.52
CA LYS A 45 -4.96 23.83 1.74
C LYS A 45 -4.94 24.23 3.22
N ASP A 46 -3.78 24.58 3.74
CA ASP A 46 -3.63 25.01 5.11
C ASP A 46 -4.47 26.26 5.40
N GLY A 47 -5.18 26.24 6.55
CA GLY A 47 -6.15 27.27 6.91
C GLY A 47 -7.54 27.09 6.31
N GLU A 48 -7.78 26.16 5.39
CA GLU A 48 -9.11 25.81 4.89
C GLU A 48 -9.78 24.72 5.72
N THR A 49 -11.12 24.63 5.60
CA THR A 49 -11.92 23.63 6.33
C THR A 49 -12.31 22.43 5.47
N ASN A 50 -12.34 22.60 4.15
CA ASN A 50 -12.83 21.60 3.22
C ASN A 50 -11.67 20.88 2.51
N PHE A 51 -11.85 19.59 2.26
CA PHE A 51 -10.97 18.81 1.40
C PHE A 51 -11.50 18.78 -0.02
N LYS A 52 -10.61 18.88 -1.02
CA LYS A 52 -10.87 18.46 -2.39
C LYS A 52 -10.49 16.99 -2.49
N LYS A 53 -11.37 16.16 -3.06
CA LYS A 53 -11.17 14.72 -3.19
C LYS A 53 -10.88 14.37 -4.63
N TYR A 54 -9.87 13.54 -4.83
CA TYR A 54 -9.51 12.97 -6.11
C TYR A 54 -9.60 11.45 -5.98
N THR A 55 -10.39 10.82 -6.85
CA THR A 55 -10.72 9.39 -6.75
C THR A 55 -10.14 8.65 -7.95
N PHE A 56 -9.43 7.57 -7.68
CA PHE A 56 -8.87 6.64 -8.65
C PHE A 56 -9.58 5.30 -8.47
N GLU A 57 -10.22 4.81 -9.51
CA GLU A 57 -10.95 3.54 -9.51
C GLU A 57 -10.17 2.52 -10.33
N PHE A 58 -10.09 1.29 -9.81
CA PHE A 58 -9.49 0.17 -10.50
C PHE A 58 -10.61 -0.79 -10.90
N GLU A 59 -10.74 -1.09 -12.18
CA GLU A 59 -11.57 -2.21 -12.59
C GLU A 59 -10.93 -3.48 -12.02
N GLY A 60 -11.67 -4.25 -11.23
CA GLY A 60 -11.20 -5.50 -10.68
C GLY A 60 -10.68 -6.38 -11.82
N HIS A 61 -9.39 -6.71 -11.80
CA HIS A 61 -8.86 -7.73 -12.67
C HIS A 61 -9.51 -9.05 -12.26
N ASP A 62 -10.60 -9.40 -12.94
CA ASP A 62 -11.03 -10.78 -13.02
C ASP A 62 -9.89 -11.53 -13.71
N ASP A 63 -9.18 -12.32 -12.93
CA ASP A 63 -8.14 -13.25 -13.40
C ASP A 63 -8.79 -14.25 -14.36
N HIS A 64 -8.96 -13.84 -15.61
CA HIS A 64 -9.39 -14.72 -16.68
C HIS A 64 -8.23 -15.65 -16.98
N GLY A 65 -8.30 -16.83 -16.33
CA GLY A 65 -7.39 -17.94 -16.59
C GLY A 65 -7.17 -18.11 -18.07
N ASP A 66 -5.90 -18.35 -18.42
CA ASP A 66 -5.41 -18.71 -19.73
C ASP A 66 -6.24 -19.87 -20.31
N ASP A 67 -7.28 -19.57 -21.05
CA ASP A 67 -7.91 -20.51 -21.97
C ASP A 67 -7.21 -20.39 -23.32
N ASP A 68 -6.34 -21.38 -23.60
CA ASP A 68 -5.75 -21.67 -24.88
C ASP A 68 -6.85 -21.73 -25.98
N HIS A 69 -7.01 -20.68 -26.75
CA HIS A 69 -7.74 -20.71 -28.01
C HIS A 69 -6.79 -20.63 -29.19
N ALA A 70 -6.64 -21.83 -29.78
CA ALA A 70 -6.04 -22.03 -31.10
C ALA A 70 -6.72 -21.19 -32.17
N ASP A 71 -5.86 -20.68 -33.06
CA ASP A 71 -6.05 -20.13 -34.39
C ASP A 71 -7.45 -20.27 -35.01
N ASP A 72 -8.10 -19.14 -35.33
CA ASP A 72 -8.93 -19.01 -36.51
C ASP A 72 -8.82 -17.57 -37.08
N ASP A 73 -8.29 -17.56 -38.30
CA ASP A 73 -8.08 -16.49 -39.25
C ASP A 73 -9.42 -15.84 -39.67
N HIS A 74 -9.71 -14.61 -39.28
CA HIS A 74 -10.75 -13.77 -39.89
C HIS A 74 -10.45 -12.28 -39.83
N GLY A 75 -10.13 -11.72 -41.04
CA GLY A 75 -10.84 -10.57 -41.67
C GLY A 75 -10.64 -9.20 -41.00
N ASP A 76 -9.95 -8.32 -41.74
CA ASP A 76 -9.89 -6.87 -41.61
C ASP A 76 -11.29 -6.26 -41.34
N ASP A 77 -11.53 -5.79 -40.13
CA ASP A 77 -12.52 -4.78 -39.81
C ASP A 77 -11.84 -3.61 -39.11
N ASP A 78 -11.80 -2.50 -39.85
CA ASP A 78 -11.37 -1.16 -39.48
C ASP A 78 -12.19 -0.69 -38.24
N HIS A 79 -11.71 -1.02 -37.04
CA HIS A 79 -12.27 -0.47 -35.81
C HIS A 79 -11.55 0.85 -35.53
N GLY A 80 -12.34 1.92 -35.71
CA GLY A 80 -11.95 3.28 -35.40
C GLY A 80 -11.25 3.33 -34.02
N ASP A 81 -10.17 4.13 -34.02
CA ASP A 81 -9.47 4.56 -32.80
C ASP A 81 -10.50 5.17 -31.84
N ASP A 82 -11.07 4.37 -30.95
CA ASP A 82 -11.64 4.88 -29.73
C ASP A 82 -10.44 5.31 -28.89
N ASP A 83 -10.05 6.57 -29.11
CA ASP A 83 -9.16 7.32 -28.24
C ASP A 83 -9.83 7.37 -26.85
N HIS A 84 -9.65 6.31 -26.06
CA HIS A 84 -9.83 6.36 -24.62
C HIS A 84 -8.70 7.26 -24.12
N GLY A 85 -8.93 8.57 -24.23
CA GLY A 85 -8.06 9.56 -23.64
C GLY A 85 -7.90 9.14 -22.17
N ASP A 86 -6.69 8.73 -21.84
CA ASP A 86 -6.27 8.62 -20.45
C ASP A 86 -6.54 9.99 -19.84
N GLU A 87 -7.69 10.14 -19.16
CA GLU A 87 -7.98 11.34 -18.38
C GLU A 87 -6.96 11.36 -17.24
N HIS A 88 -5.79 11.94 -17.52
CA HIS A 88 -4.80 12.19 -16.49
C HIS A 88 -5.47 13.01 -15.39
N MET A 89 -5.52 12.43 -14.19
CA MET A 89 -6.03 13.12 -13.03
C MET A 89 -5.11 14.31 -12.73
N GLU A 90 -5.65 15.54 -12.80
CA GLU A 90 -4.91 16.76 -12.50
C GLU A 90 -5.28 17.30 -11.12
N ILE A 91 -4.25 17.61 -10.32
CA ILE A 91 -4.36 18.21 -9.00
C ILE A 91 -3.86 19.65 -9.07
N GLU A 92 -4.80 20.60 -9.11
CA GLU A 92 -4.53 22.04 -9.13
C GLU A 92 -4.18 22.52 -7.72
N LEU A 93 -3.06 23.23 -7.60
CA LEU A 93 -2.55 23.82 -6.36
C LEU A 93 -2.17 25.28 -6.58
N ASP A 94 -2.36 26.14 -5.57
CA ASP A 94 -1.87 27.51 -5.62
C ASP A 94 -0.37 27.58 -5.31
N THR A 95 0.32 28.60 -5.83
CA THR A 95 1.70 28.92 -5.44
C THR A 95 1.81 29.40 -3.99
N ASP A 96 3.01 29.30 -3.40
CA ASP A 96 3.32 29.76 -2.03
C ASP A 96 2.33 29.20 -0.97
N ALA A 97 1.95 27.94 -1.11
CA ALA A 97 0.94 27.29 -0.28
C ALA A 97 1.46 25.98 0.37
N THR A 98 0.78 25.58 1.43
CA THR A 98 0.97 24.27 2.08
C THR A 98 -0.37 23.54 2.12
N TYR A 99 -0.34 22.25 1.84
CA TYR A 99 -1.50 21.38 1.84
C TYR A 99 -1.30 20.21 2.79
N ASN A 100 -2.36 19.84 3.49
CA ASN A 100 -2.45 18.59 4.22
C ASN A 100 -3.13 17.56 3.31
N VAL A 101 -2.44 16.48 3.00
CA VAL A 101 -2.93 15.46 2.07
C VAL A 101 -2.99 14.11 2.77
N GLY A 102 -4.13 13.43 2.63
CA GLY A 102 -4.33 12.05 3.06
C GLY A 102 -4.57 11.13 1.87
N ILE A 103 -4.01 9.93 1.88
CA ILE A 103 -4.31 8.87 0.93
C ILE A 103 -5.07 7.76 1.65
N PHE A 104 -6.15 7.28 1.03
CA PHE A 104 -7.06 6.29 1.58
C PHE A 104 -7.33 5.19 0.55
N PHE A 105 -7.40 3.96 1.02
CA PHE A 105 -7.59 2.76 0.22
C PHE A 105 -8.91 2.10 0.57
N TYR A 106 -9.66 1.68 -0.44
CA TYR A 106 -10.99 1.07 -0.26
C TYR A 106 -11.14 -0.18 -1.12
N ASN A 107 -11.91 -1.12 -0.59
CA ASN A 107 -12.49 -2.22 -1.33
C ASN A 107 -14.01 -2.01 -1.38
N ASP A 108 -14.54 -1.70 -2.55
CA ASP A 108 -15.96 -1.54 -2.84
C ASP A 108 -16.47 -2.55 -3.89
N SER A 109 -15.80 -3.69 -3.98
CA SER A 109 -16.27 -4.85 -4.77
C SER A 109 -17.68 -5.27 -4.38
N ASP A 110 -18.06 -5.10 -3.11
CA ASP A 110 -19.41 -5.22 -2.60
C ASP A 110 -19.97 -3.82 -2.28
N PRO A 111 -20.81 -3.23 -3.14
CA PRO A 111 -21.33 -1.87 -2.94
C PRO A 111 -22.22 -1.73 -1.70
N ASP A 112 -22.72 -2.83 -1.16
CA ASP A 112 -23.52 -2.84 0.08
C ASP A 112 -22.61 -2.88 1.34
N ASN A 113 -21.30 -3.16 1.16
CA ASN A 113 -20.36 -3.29 2.27
C ASN A 113 -18.96 -2.76 1.85
N ILE A 114 -18.84 -1.45 1.75
CA ILE A 114 -17.56 -0.78 1.43
C ILE A 114 -16.60 -0.95 2.61
N GLU A 115 -15.43 -1.49 2.35
CA GLU A 115 -14.36 -1.70 3.31
C GLU A 115 -13.32 -0.57 3.22
N ASP A 116 -12.93 -0.02 4.37
CA ASP A 116 -11.80 0.92 4.49
C ASP A 116 -10.52 0.14 4.77
N VAL A 117 -9.83 -0.27 3.70
CA VAL A 117 -8.58 -1.04 3.75
C VAL A 117 -7.42 -0.22 4.34
N THR A 118 -7.55 1.11 4.38
CA THR A 118 -6.57 1.98 5.05
C THR A 118 -6.35 1.58 6.50
N LEU A 119 -7.39 1.09 7.18
CA LEU A 119 -7.31 0.67 8.57
C LEU A 119 -6.40 -0.56 8.73
N GLU A 120 -6.45 -1.51 7.80
CA GLU A 120 -5.58 -2.68 7.76
C GLU A 120 -4.14 -2.28 7.47
N VAL A 121 -3.90 -1.41 6.48
CA VAL A 121 -2.58 -0.82 6.20
C VAL A 121 -1.98 -0.15 7.45
N ILE A 122 -2.82 0.48 8.29
CA ILE A 122 -2.39 1.10 9.56
C ILE A 122 -2.07 0.03 10.62
N GLU A 123 -2.90 -1.00 10.74
CA GLU A 123 -2.69 -2.10 11.69
C GLU A 123 -1.43 -2.89 11.35
N GLU A 124 -1.14 -3.05 10.06
CA GLU A 124 0.04 -3.73 9.52
C GLU A 124 1.13 -2.75 9.07
N ALA A 125 1.34 -1.67 9.81
CA ALA A 125 2.28 -0.60 9.48
C ALA A 125 3.71 -1.08 9.20
N ASP A 126 4.14 -2.19 9.80
CA ASP A 126 5.46 -2.77 9.57
C ASP A 126 5.57 -3.42 8.18
N ALA A 127 4.47 -3.94 7.66
CA ALA A 127 4.38 -4.62 6.37
C ALA A 127 4.07 -3.67 5.19
N HIS A 128 3.66 -2.43 5.45
CA HIS A 128 3.25 -1.50 4.41
C HIS A 128 4.10 -0.23 4.33
N GLN A 129 4.16 0.38 3.14
CA GLN A 129 4.77 1.68 2.89
C GLN A 129 4.07 2.38 1.72
N VAL A 130 3.64 3.62 1.92
CA VAL A 130 3.29 4.50 0.81
C VAL A 130 4.54 5.24 0.34
N PHE A 131 4.73 5.31 -0.97
CA PHE A 131 5.85 6.03 -1.58
C PHE A 131 5.35 6.88 -2.74
N TYR A 132 5.77 8.14 -2.75
CA TYR A 132 5.51 9.08 -3.84
C TYR A 132 6.77 9.21 -4.68
N GLU A 133 6.73 8.71 -5.91
CA GLU A 133 7.80 8.85 -6.90
C GLU A 133 7.47 10.00 -7.85
N MET A 134 8.40 10.91 -8.01
CA MET A 134 8.26 12.02 -8.94
C MET A 134 9.61 12.35 -9.54
N THR A 135 9.64 12.72 -10.82
CA THR A 135 10.76 13.47 -11.36
C THR A 135 10.81 14.81 -10.64
N GLU A 136 12.00 15.38 -10.44
CA GLU A 136 12.12 16.66 -9.76
C GLU A 136 11.14 17.70 -10.36
N ILE A 137 10.18 18.14 -9.54
CA ILE A 137 9.21 19.19 -9.87
C ILE A 137 9.66 20.45 -9.14
N PRO A 138 10.29 21.44 -9.82
CA PRO A 138 10.83 22.61 -9.18
C PRO A 138 9.75 23.38 -8.41
N GLY A 139 9.98 23.66 -7.15
CA GLY A 139 9.02 24.43 -6.33
C GLY A 139 7.89 23.59 -5.73
N PHE A 140 7.89 22.26 -5.91
CA PHE A 140 6.96 21.35 -5.27
C PHE A 140 7.69 20.29 -4.43
N SER A 141 7.15 19.97 -3.27
CA SER A 141 7.72 18.94 -2.39
C SER A 141 6.65 18.22 -1.57
N ILE A 142 6.90 16.94 -1.27
CA ILE A 142 6.08 16.09 -0.41
C ILE A 142 6.92 15.64 0.78
N ALA A 143 6.36 15.76 1.99
CA ALA A 143 6.97 15.27 3.22
C ALA A 143 5.91 14.57 4.08
N ALA A 144 6.32 13.61 4.92
CA ALA A 144 5.41 13.02 5.90
C ALA A 144 4.87 14.08 6.87
N ALA A 145 3.57 14.06 7.15
CA ALA A 145 2.98 14.95 8.13
C ALA A 145 3.45 14.59 9.56
N PRO A 146 3.51 15.56 10.49
CA PRO A 146 3.94 15.28 11.86
C PRO A 146 3.08 14.25 12.60
N ASP A 147 1.81 14.12 12.21
CA ASP A 147 0.80 13.19 12.73
C ASP A 147 0.56 11.97 11.83
N ASP A 148 1.46 11.72 10.88
CA ASP A 148 1.42 10.51 10.06
C ASP A 148 1.61 9.25 10.91
N THR A 149 1.00 8.15 10.46
CA THR A 149 1.19 6.83 11.05
C THR A 149 2.64 6.39 10.89
N LYS A 150 3.17 5.70 11.91
CA LYS A 150 4.54 5.21 11.91
C LYS A 150 4.57 3.71 12.16
N ASP A 151 5.54 3.03 11.56
CA ASP A 151 5.85 1.64 11.85
C ASP A 151 6.48 1.48 13.26
N SER A 152 6.76 0.24 13.68
CA SER A 152 7.37 -0.07 14.98
C SER A 152 8.79 0.50 15.15
N ASN A 153 9.48 0.85 14.05
CA ASN A 153 10.80 1.44 14.04
C ASN A 153 10.76 2.98 14.02
N GLY A 154 9.57 3.58 13.90
CA GLY A 154 9.36 5.01 13.86
C GLY A 154 9.44 5.62 12.46
N ASN A 155 9.49 4.83 11.41
CA ASN A 155 9.43 5.32 10.03
C ASN A 155 7.99 5.72 9.68
N PRO A 156 7.78 6.89 9.04
CA PRO A 156 6.45 7.31 8.60
C PRO A 156 5.96 6.43 7.44
N LEU A 157 4.65 6.13 7.41
CA LEU A 157 4.01 5.40 6.33
C LEU A 157 3.69 6.27 5.12
N PHE A 158 3.69 7.59 5.25
CA PHE A 158 3.26 8.56 4.24
C PHE A 158 1.78 8.44 3.84
N LEU A 159 0.93 7.94 4.74
CA LEU A 159 -0.53 8.01 4.60
C LEU A 159 -1.04 9.43 4.73
N LYS A 160 -0.38 10.22 5.58
CA LYS A 160 -0.60 11.66 5.71
C LYS A 160 0.67 12.41 5.35
N THR A 161 0.53 13.35 4.44
CA THR A 161 1.64 14.13 3.92
C THR A 161 1.35 15.63 3.97
N SER A 162 2.42 16.41 3.98
CA SER A 162 2.39 17.85 3.78
C SER A 162 3.01 18.15 2.42
N TRP A 163 2.25 18.75 1.52
CA TRP A 163 2.71 19.21 0.22
C TRP A 163 2.97 20.71 0.27
N THR A 164 4.09 21.14 -0.25
CA THR A 164 4.48 22.55 -0.26
C THR A 164 4.80 23.00 -1.67
N THR A 165 4.24 24.15 -2.06
CA THR A 165 4.45 24.80 -3.33
C THR A 165 5.15 26.15 -3.13
N THR A 166 6.03 26.56 -4.04
CA THR A 166 6.74 27.85 -3.97
C THR A 166 6.77 28.62 -5.28
N SER A 167 6.43 28.01 -6.40
CA SER A 167 6.42 28.63 -7.74
C SER A 167 5.50 27.86 -8.67
N GLU A 168 5.06 28.51 -9.74
CA GLU A 168 4.34 27.88 -10.84
C GLU A 168 5.17 26.73 -11.42
N THR A 169 4.56 25.56 -11.57
CA THR A 169 5.21 24.34 -12.10
C THR A 169 4.15 23.29 -12.40
N SER A 170 4.52 22.30 -13.19
CA SER A 170 3.73 21.08 -13.32
C SER A 170 4.62 19.84 -13.43
N GLY A 171 4.07 18.67 -13.17
CA GLY A 171 4.76 17.41 -13.35
C GLY A 171 3.99 16.23 -12.77
N ASP A 172 4.43 15.04 -13.16
CA ASP A 172 3.78 13.79 -12.82
C ASP A 172 4.28 13.25 -11.49
N VAL A 173 3.35 12.71 -10.72
CA VAL A 173 3.58 12.04 -9.45
C VAL A 173 2.94 10.66 -9.51
N LYS A 174 3.69 9.63 -9.16
CA LYS A 174 3.17 8.28 -8.91
C LYS A 174 3.13 8.01 -7.43
N ALA A 175 2.00 7.52 -6.94
CA ALA A 175 1.91 7.04 -5.57
C ALA A 175 1.72 5.52 -5.56
N TYR A 176 2.50 4.84 -4.73
CA TYR A 176 2.51 3.39 -4.57
C TYR A 176 2.08 3.02 -3.15
N LEU A 177 1.29 1.97 -3.01
CA LEU A 177 1.23 1.17 -1.79
C LEU A 177 2.12 -0.04 -1.99
N ILE A 178 3.06 -0.25 -1.08
CA ILE A 178 4.08 -1.31 -1.16
C ILE A 178 3.87 -2.27 0.01
N HIS A 179 3.73 -3.56 -0.30
CA HIS A 179 3.62 -4.63 0.66
C HIS A 179 4.98 -5.32 0.88
N GLU A 180 5.28 -5.61 2.14
CA GLU A 180 6.53 -6.24 2.59
C GLU A 180 7.79 -5.56 2.01
N PRO A 181 7.92 -4.23 2.14
CA PRO A 181 9.09 -3.55 1.63
C PRO A 181 10.35 -4.05 2.34
N THR A 182 11.42 -4.34 1.58
CA THR A 182 12.72 -4.72 2.15
C THR A 182 13.48 -3.53 2.70
N SER A 183 13.09 -2.32 2.31
CA SER A 183 13.57 -1.03 2.80
C SER A 183 12.40 -0.05 2.89
N LYS A 184 12.40 0.82 3.89
CA LYS A 184 11.44 1.93 4.00
C LYS A 184 12.04 3.29 3.63
N THR A 185 13.18 3.27 2.96
CA THR A 185 13.87 4.46 2.48
C THR A 185 14.41 4.22 1.08
N GLY A 186 14.20 5.19 0.21
CA GLY A 186 14.62 5.12 -1.19
C GLY A 186 14.26 6.39 -1.95
N SER A 187 14.66 6.47 -3.21
CA SER A 187 14.34 7.56 -4.13
C SER A 187 13.58 7.09 -5.37
N THR A 188 13.51 5.78 -5.56
CA THR A 188 12.72 5.14 -6.62
C THR A 188 11.92 3.99 -6.05
N ARG A 189 10.81 3.59 -6.71
CA ARG A 189 10.02 2.42 -6.32
C ARG A 189 10.88 1.17 -6.12
N ALA A 190 11.88 0.97 -6.96
CA ALA A 190 12.75 -0.21 -6.92
C ALA A 190 13.60 -0.30 -5.64
N ASP A 191 13.92 0.84 -5.00
CA ASP A 191 14.74 0.87 -3.78
C ASP A 191 14.03 0.23 -2.59
N PHE A 192 12.71 0.20 -2.60
CA PHE A 192 11.90 -0.34 -1.51
C PHE A 192 11.80 -1.87 -1.55
N GLY A 193 11.90 -2.51 -2.71
CA GLY A 193 11.61 -3.94 -2.88
C GLY A 193 10.12 -4.23 -2.57
N GLY A 194 9.81 -5.46 -2.14
CA GLY A 194 8.43 -5.88 -1.85
C GLY A 194 7.53 -5.91 -3.09
N ALA A 195 6.25 -6.19 -2.91
CA ALA A 195 5.23 -6.15 -3.95
C ALA A 195 4.62 -4.74 -4.08
N THR A 196 4.06 -4.42 -5.24
CA THR A 196 3.20 -3.24 -5.42
C THR A 196 1.76 -3.70 -5.36
N ASP A 197 1.02 -3.27 -4.34
CA ASP A 197 -0.41 -3.54 -4.23
C ASP A 197 -1.23 -2.52 -5.01
N VAL A 198 -0.81 -1.26 -4.98
CA VAL A 198 -1.48 -0.16 -5.65
C VAL A 198 -0.46 0.77 -6.30
N GLU A 199 -0.77 1.22 -7.51
CA GLU A 199 -0.09 2.33 -8.21
C GLU A 199 -1.15 3.27 -8.77
N ILE A 200 -1.04 4.56 -8.46
CA ILE A 200 -1.81 5.64 -9.09
C ILE A 200 -0.87 6.67 -9.67
N GLU A 201 -1.30 7.34 -10.74
CA GLU A 201 -0.55 8.43 -11.39
C GLU A 201 -1.45 9.66 -11.54
N PHE A 202 -0.89 10.83 -11.29
CA PHE A 202 -1.58 12.11 -11.41
C PHE A 202 -0.60 13.24 -11.74
N GLU A 203 -1.08 14.26 -12.44
CA GLU A 203 -0.31 15.48 -12.65
C GLU A 203 -0.58 16.46 -11.51
N VAL A 204 0.47 17.11 -11.00
CA VAL A 204 0.37 18.28 -10.14
C VAL A 204 0.56 19.52 -11.01
N HIS A 205 -0.40 20.44 -10.96
CA HIS A 205 -0.35 21.74 -11.60
C HIS A 205 -0.39 22.84 -10.55
N VAL A 206 0.65 23.66 -10.48
CA VAL A 206 0.79 24.78 -9.52
C VAL A 206 0.70 26.11 -10.27
N GLU A 207 -0.29 26.94 -9.95
CA GLU A 207 -0.56 28.25 -10.58
C GLU A 207 -0.73 29.40 -9.59
#